data_ce08398ed690b8f9affd322c87d35049
#
_entry.id   ce08398ed690b8f9affd322c87d35049
#
_cell.length_a   1.000
_cell.length_b   1.000
_cell.length_c   1.000
_cell.angle_alpha   90.00
_cell.angle_beta   90.00
_cell.angle_gamma   90.00
#
_symmetry.space_group_name_H-M   'P 1'
#
loop_
_entity.id
_entity.type
_entity.pdbx_description
1 polymer ?
#
loop_
_entity_poly.entity_id
_entity_poly.type
_entity_poly.pdbx_seq_one_letter_code
_entity_poly.pdbx_strand_id
1 'polypeptide(L)'
;MSLDPLYTLAIEFLQRHQDEHLTPDHHRLVTRCAYHLIDRAGATLDQAQDVTRQALGELTSRSCKSYINLDLTTSYALFINGPNGKLCYPLPELLRVIRQAEAGAL
;
A
#
# COMPACT_ATOMS: atom_id res chain seq x y z
N MET A 1 -3.65 -19.42 -9.65
CA MET A 1 -3.16 -18.05 -9.60
C MET A 1 -1.66 -18.06 -9.39
N SER A 2 -0.94 -17.54 -10.33
CA SER A 2 0.51 -17.48 -10.18
C SER A 2 0.88 -16.34 -9.23
N LEU A 3 1.64 -16.64 -8.21
CA LEU A 3 2.21 -15.59 -7.36
C LEU A 3 3.32 -14.93 -8.14
N ASP A 4 3.23 -13.63 -8.29
CA ASP A 4 4.31 -12.85 -8.88
C ASP A 4 5.55 -13.01 -8.00
N PRO A 5 6.69 -13.49 -8.54
CA PRO A 5 7.92 -13.64 -7.74
C PRO A 5 8.37 -12.33 -7.10
N LEU A 6 8.16 -11.19 -7.76
CA LEU A 6 8.50 -9.89 -7.19
C LEU A 6 7.66 -9.60 -5.95
N TYR A 7 6.37 -9.89 -6.02
CA TYR A 7 5.47 -9.67 -4.90
C TYR A 7 5.87 -10.54 -3.70
N THR A 8 6.19 -11.80 -3.95
CA THR A 8 6.64 -12.71 -2.89
C THR A 8 7.91 -12.21 -2.22
N LEU A 9 8.90 -11.77 -2.99
CA LEU A 9 10.12 -11.19 -2.46
C LEU A 9 9.85 -9.94 -1.63
N ALA A 10 8.95 -9.08 -2.11
CA ALA A 10 8.58 -7.87 -1.39
C ALA A 10 7.93 -8.20 -0.04
N ILE A 11 6.98 -9.14 -0.03
CA ILE A 11 6.31 -9.57 1.19
C ILE A 11 7.34 -10.13 2.19
N GLU A 12 8.23 -11.00 1.73
CA GLU A 12 9.26 -11.59 2.60
C GLU A 12 10.19 -10.52 3.20
N PHE A 13 10.63 -9.58 2.37
CA PHE A 13 11.48 -8.47 2.84
C PHE A 13 10.75 -7.64 3.90
N LEU A 14 9.52 -7.24 3.61
CA LEU A 14 8.75 -6.39 4.51
C LEU A 14 8.41 -7.12 5.82
N GLN A 15 8.13 -8.41 5.76
CA GLN A 15 7.89 -9.21 6.98
C GLN A 15 9.11 -9.26 7.88
N ARG A 16 10.31 -9.36 7.31
CA ARG A 16 11.55 -9.34 8.10
C ARG A 16 11.82 -7.99 8.75
N HIS A 17 11.22 -6.92 8.22
CA HIS A 17 11.38 -5.55 8.72
C HIS A 17 10.07 -4.99 9.27
N GLN A 18 9.23 -5.85 9.86
CA GLN A 18 7.91 -5.44 10.36
C GLN A 18 7.94 -4.26 11.31
N ASP A 19 8.95 -4.21 12.17
CA ASP A 19 9.05 -3.13 13.15
C ASP A 19 9.27 -1.78 12.48
N GLU A 20 9.92 -1.78 11.33
CA GLU A 20 10.20 -0.54 10.60
C GLU A 20 8.96 0.08 9.95
N HIS A 21 8.01 -0.74 9.49
CA HIS A 21 6.83 -0.17 8.83
C HIS A 21 5.80 0.38 9.83
N LEU A 22 6.02 0.19 11.12
CA LEU A 22 5.23 0.85 12.15
C LEU A 22 5.72 2.27 12.45
N THR A 23 6.88 2.64 11.92
CA THR A 23 7.43 3.98 12.10
C THR A 23 6.88 4.94 11.06
N PRO A 24 6.97 6.27 11.29
CA PRO A 24 6.52 7.23 10.29
C PRO A 24 7.33 7.22 8.99
N ASP A 25 8.48 6.56 8.98
CA ASP A 25 9.41 6.61 7.86
C ASP A 25 9.25 5.43 6.91
N HIS A 26 8.03 5.23 6.44
CA HIS A 26 7.72 4.18 5.45
C HIS A 26 8.48 4.37 4.14
N HIS A 27 8.83 5.60 3.82
CA HIS A 27 9.50 5.91 2.56
C HIS A 27 10.86 5.21 2.46
N ARG A 28 11.63 5.20 3.55
CA ARG A 28 12.92 4.50 3.58
C ARG A 28 12.74 3.00 3.40
N LEU A 29 11.76 2.43 4.08
CA LEU A 29 11.49 0.99 3.97
C LEU A 29 11.08 0.63 2.55
N VAL A 30 10.22 1.42 1.92
CA VAL A 30 9.80 1.21 0.53
C VAL A 30 11.01 1.29 -0.40
N THR A 31 11.87 2.27 -0.22
CA THR A 31 13.06 2.44 -1.05
C THR A 31 14.02 1.24 -0.91
N ARG A 32 14.29 0.81 0.31
CA ARG A 32 15.15 -0.34 0.58
C ARG A 32 14.60 -1.61 -0.04
N CYS A 33 13.29 -1.83 0.11
CA CYS A 33 12.63 -3.00 -0.47
C CYS A 33 12.68 -2.96 -2.00
N ALA A 34 12.43 -1.81 -2.60
CA ALA A 34 12.50 -1.65 -4.05
C ALA A 34 13.89 -2.00 -4.59
N TYR A 35 14.95 -1.50 -3.94
CA TYR A 35 16.32 -1.84 -4.35
C TYR A 35 16.63 -3.32 -4.17
N HIS A 36 16.08 -3.95 -3.12
CA HIS A 36 16.21 -5.39 -2.93
C HIS A 36 15.59 -6.16 -4.11
N LEU A 37 14.43 -5.75 -4.61
CA LEU A 37 13.79 -6.37 -5.76
C LEU A 37 14.59 -6.17 -7.04
N ILE A 38 15.15 -5.00 -7.23
CA ILE A 38 16.01 -4.71 -8.39
C ILE A 38 17.24 -5.61 -8.36
N ASP A 39 17.89 -5.70 -7.22
CA ASP A 39 19.13 -6.46 -7.06
C ASP A 39 18.90 -7.96 -7.18
N ARG A 40 17.83 -8.48 -6.60
CA ARG A 40 17.56 -9.92 -6.54
C ARG A 40 16.81 -10.48 -7.74
N ALA A 41 15.94 -9.69 -8.34
CA ALA A 41 15.05 -10.17 -9.39
C ALA A 41 15.17 -9.40 -10.71
N GLY A 42 16.03 -8.39 -10.77
CA GLY A 42 16.21 -7.62 -12.00
C GLY A 42 15.02 -6.75 -12.38
N ALA A 43 14.18 -6.37 -11.41
CA ALA A 43 13.02 -5.54 -11.67
C ALA A 43 13.44 -4.13 -12.10
N THR A 44 12.58 -3.45 -12.86
CA THR A 44 12.75 -2.02 -13.10
C THR A 44 12.40 -1.25 -11.83
N LEU A 45 12.86 -0.01 -11.72
CA LEU A 45 12.55 0.83 -10.57
C LEU A 45 11.04 1.00 -10.40
N ASP A 46 10.32 1.28 -11.48
CA ASP A 46 8.86 1.46 -11.42
C ASP A 46 8.15 0.20 -10.94
N GLN A 47 8.52 -0.96 -11.49
CA GLN A 47 7.94 -2.25 -11.05
C GLN A 47 8.24 -2.51 -9.59
N ALA A 48 9.47 -2.28 -9.17
CA ALA A 48 9.89 -2.53 -7.79
C ALA A 48 9.13 -1.64 -6.81
N GLN A 49 8.96 -0.38 -7.13
CA GLN A 49 8.21 0.55 -6.28
C GLN A 49 6.73 0.19 -6.19
N ASP A 50 6.11 -0.13 -7.33
CA ASP A 50 4.69 -0.49 -7.35
C ASP A 50 4.43 -1.77 -6.56
N VAL A 51 5.23 -2.80 -6.78
CA VAL A 51 5.09 -4.08 -6.08
C VAL A 51 5.32 -3.90 -4.58
N THR A 52 6.34 -3.13 -4.21
CA THR A 52 6.64 -2.85 -2.81
C THR A 52 5.47 -2.15 -2.11
N ARG A 53 4.89 -1.14 -2.76
CA ARG A 53 3.74 -0.41 -2.19
C ARG A 53 2.52 -1.30 -2.06
N GLN A 54 2.25 -2.16 -3.04
CA GLN A 54 1.16 -3.13 -2.97
C GLN A 54 1.36 -4.09 -1.80
N ALA A 55 2.58 -4.61 -1.64
CA ALA A 55 2.90 -5.54 -0.56
C ALA A 55 2.80 -4.87 0.80
N LEU A 56 3.30 -3.64 0.93
CA LEU A 56 3.20 -2.88 2.18
C LEU A 56 1.74 -2.62 2.54
N GLY A 57 0.93 -2.23 1.56
CA GLY A 57 -0.50 -2.01 1.76
C GLY A 57 -1.19 -3.25 2.28
N GLU A 58 -0.89 -4.42 1.71
CA GLU A 58 -1.47 -5.68 2.18
C GLU A 58 -1.06 -5.99 3.61
N LEU A 59 0.23 -5.90 3.91
CA LEU A 59 0.73 -6.22 5.25
C LEU A 59 0.15 -5.29 6.32
N THR A 60 0.11 -3.99 6.04
CA THR A 60 -0.42 -3.02 7.00
C THR A 60 -1.93 -3.11 7.17
N SER A 61 -2.63 -3.69 6.19
CA SER A 61 -4.09 -3.80 6.22
C SER A 61 -4.59 -5.13 6.79
N ARG A 62 -3.72 -6.09 7.05
CA ARG A 62 -4.14 -7.43 7.49
C ARG A 62 -4.97 -7.43 8.78
N SER A 63 -4.68 -6.50 9.68
CA SER A 63 -5.44 -6.38 10.93
C SER A 63 -6.57 -5.36 10.85
N CYS A 64 -6.73 -4.71 9.72
CA CYS A 64 -7.76 -3.68 9.52
C CYS A 64 -9.11 -4.34 9.25
N LYS A 65 -10.16 -3.85 9.92
CA LYS A 65 -11.52 -4.35 9.73
C LYS A 65 -12.25 -3.66 8.59
N SER A 66 -11.63 -2.66 7.97
CA SER A 66 -12.17 -1.97 6.81
C SER A 66 -11.46 -2.45 5.56
N TYR A 67 -12.15 -2.44 4.44
CA TYR A 67 -11.56 -2.83 3.16
C TYR A 67 -12.20 -2.05 2.02
N ILE A 68 -11.46 -1.93 0.93
CA ILE A 68 -11.97 -1.27 -0.26
C ILE A 68 -12.94 -2.21 -0.97
N ASN A 69 -14.14 -1.71 -1.25
CA ASN A 69 -15.13 -2.48 -1.99
C ASN A 69 -14.86 -2.32 -3.49
N LEU A 70 -14.23 -3.32 -4.09
CA LEU A 70 -13.84 -3.27 -5.49
C LEU A 70 -15.05 -3.34 -6.44
N ASP A 71 -16.13 -3.96 -6.00
CA ASP A 71 -17.34 -4.04 -6.83
C ASP A 71 -18.01 -2.69 -7.03
N LEU A 72 -17.97 -1.84 -6.01
CA LEU A 72 -18.59 -0.53 -6.07
C LEU A 72 -17.61 0.58 -6.47
N THR A 73 -16.32 0.39 -6.22
CA THR A 73 -15.31 1.39 -6.50
C THR A 73 -15.15 1.61 -8.01
N THR A 74 -15.12 2.87 -8.40
CA THR A 74 -14.93 3.27 -9.80
C THR A 74 -13.72 4.18 -9.91
N SER A 75 -13.42 4.65 -11.12
CA SER A 75 -12.36 5.64 -11.33
C SER A 75 -12.68 7.00 -10.70
N TYR A 76 -13.92 7.22 -10.28
CA TYR A 76 -14.38 8.51 -9.77
C TYR A 76 -14.76 8.49 -8.29
N ALA A 77 -14.90 7.32 -7.70
CA ALA A 77 -15.33 7.20 -6.31
C ALA A 77 -14.75 5.95 -5.66
N LEU A 78 -14.27 6.12 -4.45
CA LEU A 78 -13.76 5.03 -3.62
C LEU A 78 -14.81 4.62 -2.59
N PHE A 79 -15.16 3.34 -2.56
CA PHE A 79 -16.05 2.77 -1.57
C PHE A 79 -15.27 1.91 -0.59
N ILE A 80 -15.49 2.16 0.69
CA ILE A 80 -14.84 1.41 1.78
C ILE A 80 -15.90 0.80 2.65
N ASN A 81 -15.84 -0.52 2.83
CA ASN A 81 -16.69 -1.23 3.79
C ASN A 81 -15.96 -1.27 5.13
N GLY A 82 -16.63 -0.83 6.18
CA GLY A 82 -16.09 -0.84 7.53
C GLY A 82 -17.07 -1.46 8.51
N PRO A 83 -16.66 -1.64 9.77
CA PRO A 83 -17.49 -2.26 10.79
C PRO A 83 -18.76 -1.47 11.09
N ASN A 84 -18.76 -0.17 10.84
CA ASN A 84 -19.89 0.71 11.10
C ASN A 84 -20.66 1.11 9.83
N GLY A 85 -20.38 0.48 8.70
CA GLY A 85 -21.06 0.73 7.44
C GLY A 85 -20.14 1.11 6.31
N LYS A 86 -20.72 1.60 5.23
CA LYS A 86 -19.98 1.98 4.04
C LYS A 86 -19.61 3.46 4.07
N LEU A 87 -18.41 3.75 3.59
CA LEU A 87 -17.96 5.11 3.33
C LEU A 87 -17.77 5.26 1.82
N CYS A 88 -18.12 6.42 1.30
CA CYS A 88 -17.92 6.74 -0.11
C CYS A 88 -17.19 8.08 -0.22
N TYR A 89 -16.09 8.06 -0.96
CA TYR A 89 -15.32 9.28 -1.21
C TYR A 89 -15.27 9.53 -2.72
N PRO A 90 -16.02 10.50 -3.23
CA PRO A 90 -15.80 10.97 -4.60
C PRO A 90 -14.37 11.45 -4.78
N LEU A 91 -13.83 11.32 -5.97
CA LEU A 91 -12.41 11.60 -6.20
C LEU A 91 -11.94 12.97 -5.68
N PRO A 92 -12.65 14.09 -5.92
CA PRO A 92 -12.18 15.38 -5.37
C PRO A 92 -12.11 15.40 -3.85
N GLU A 93 -13.07 14.75 -3.20
CA GLU A 93 -13.09 14.68 -1.74
C GLU A 93 -11.99 13.78 -1.20
N LEU A 94 -11.77 12.64 -1.87
CA LEU A 94 -10.68 11.74 -1.52
C LEU A 94 -9.32 12.45 -1.61
N LEU A 95 -9.09 13.22 -2.67
CA LEU A 95 -7.86 13.98 -2.83
C LEU A 95 -7.70 15.02 -1.73
N ARG A 96 -8.79 15.65 -1.31
CA ARG A 96 -8.75 16.62 -0.20
C ARG A 96 -8.34 15.94 1.10
N VAL A 97 -8.91 14.78 1.41
CA VAL A 97 -8.57 14.01 2.61
C VAL A 97 -7.11 13.59 2.60
N ILE A 98 -6.61 13.12 1.47
CA ILE A 98 -5.21 12.72 1.33
C ILE A 98 -4.28 13.90 1.55
N ARG A 99 -4.59 15.06 0.97
CA ARG A 99 -3.78 16.27 1.14
C ARG A 99 -3.75 16.76 2.57
N GLN A 100 -4.89 16.69 3.26
CA GLN A 100 -4.97 17.05 4.68
C GLN A 100 -4.13 16.09 5.54
N ALA A 101 -4.17 14.80 5.24
CA ALA A 101 -3.38 13.83 5.96
C ALA A 101 -1.88 14.05 5.75
N GLU A 102 -1.47 14.36 4.53
CA GLU A 102 -0.07 14.67 4.22
C GLU A 102 0.40 15.93 4.94
N ALA A 103 -0.43 16.98 4.94
CA ALA A 103 -0.11 18.22 5.64
C ALA A 103 -0.04 18.01 7.15
N GLY A 104 -0.95 17.17 7.70
CA GLY A 104 -0.97 16.88 9.13
C GLY A 104 0.17 15.97 9.58
N ALA A 105 0.83 15.27 8.66
CA ALA A 105 1.94 14.39 8.98
C ALA A 105 3.26 15.15 9.19
N LEU A 106 3.29 16.42 8.86
CA LEU A 106 4.44 17.28 9.07
C LEU A 106 4.36 17.95 10.45
#